data_892a83236e94104e791c2c82709ee428
#
_entry.id   892a83236e94104e791c2c82709ee428
#
_cell.length_a   1.000
_cell.length_b   1.000
_cell.length_c   1.000
_cell.angle_alpha   90.00
_cell.angle_beta   90.00
_cell.angle_gamma   90.00
#
_symmetry.space_group_name_H-M   'P 1'
#
loop_
_entity.id
_entity.type
_entity.pdbx_description
1 polymer ?
#
loop_
_entity_poly.entity_id
_entity_poly.type
_entity_poly.pdbx_seq_one_letter_code
_entity_poly.pdbx_strand_id
1 'polypeptide(L)'
;MCIRDRYSDSVPYFGEKLGEISELGVQVLGGCCGTTPEYIGEIYKTVFQAKKTEGAVKIPTKIVWGDVTKRVQKRKEAAVHITQAGEQKEAIKEKQVTNTFRQKLEMGELVCAVELDPPFDTDDTKLLNGAKALLSTKADIITIADSPLARSRADASLMAAKIKMTTGMDVMPHLSCRDKNRIAIRSGLLGSYASGIRNYLFVTGDPVAREDREFTKSVFDFNSIRLMKFAQSMNQEVFKDDTIFYGGALNQNGAGPENIAGRMLKKMEAGCRYFLTQPVYDKEGIERLTFLKERTGAKILIGIMPLVSRRNALFIKNEMPGIHVPDEVVAKYKEGASREEFEEAAIEISKQIIEMGKGIGAGFYFMTPFNRVSLVKSILEYV
;
A
#
# COMPACT_ATOMS: atom_id res chain seq x y z
N MET A 1 -9.36 -19.89 -18.37
CA MET A 1 -10.64 -20.56 -18.71
C MET A 1 -10.89 -21.59 -17.62
N CYS A 2 -11.67 -21.23 -16.59
CA CYS A 2 -12.10 -22.20 -15.59
C CYS A 2 -13.17 -23.07 -16.26
N ILE A 3 -12.81 -24.26 -16.64
CA ILE A 3 -13.75 -25.29 -17.04
C ILE A 3 -14.50 -25.62 -15.75
N ARG A 4 -15.74 -25.13 -15.62
CA ARG A 4 -16.68 -25.66 -14.66
C ARG A 4 -17.13 -27.01 -15.22
N ASP A 5 -16.30 -28.03 -15.04
CA ASP A 5 -16.79 -29.39 -15.19
C ASP A 5 -17.88 -29.58 -14.14
N ARG A 6 -19.06 -29.88 -14.58
CA ARG A 6 -20.12 -30.35 -13.70
C ARG A 6 -19.69 -31.75 -13.28
N TYR A 7 -19.06 -31.88 -12.15
CA TYR A 7 -18.84 -33.17 -11.54
C TYR A 7 -20.21 -33.69 -11.15
N SER A 8 -20.66 -34.73 -11.85
CA SER A 8 -21.91 -35.44 -11.54
C SER A 8 -21.73 -36.43 -10.38
N ASP A 9 -20.58 -36.34 -9.70
CA ASP A 9 -20.18 -37.33 -8.73
C ASP A 9 -20.88 -37.12 -7.40
N SER A 10 -21.55 -38.17 -6.95
CA SER A 10 -22.28 -38.16 -5.68
C SER A 10 -21.36 -38.31 -4.49
N VAL A 11 -21.82 -37.89 -3.28
CA VAL A 11 -21.08 -38.07 -2.02
C VAL A 11 -20.62 -39.50 -1.80
N PRO A 12 -21.43 -40.56 -2.08
CA PRO A 12 -21.01 -41.96 -1.99
C PRO A 12 -19.83 -42.30 -2.93
N TYR A 13 -19.89 -41.90 -4.20
CA TYR A 13 -18.82 -42.13 -5.17
C TYR A 13 -17.50 -41.51 -4.72
N PHE A 14 -17.55 -40.30 -4.16
CA PHE A 14 -16.39 -39.62 -3.62
C PHE A 14 -15.78 -40.40 -2.43
N GLY A 15 -16.62 -40.93 -1.53
CA GLY A 15 -16.19 -41.77 -0.43
C GLY A 15 -15.53 -43.08 -0.91
N GLU A 16 -16.13 -43.75 -1.89
CA GLU A 16 -15.58 -44.97 -2.51
C GLU A 16 -14.21 -44.75 -3.08
N LYS A 17 -14.02 -43.71 -3.92
CA LYS A 17 -12.75 -43.40 -4.57
C LYS A 17 -11.66 -42.99 -3.57
N LEU A 18 -12.00 -42.28 -2.52
CA LEU A 18 -11.03 -41.98 -1.47
C LEU A 18 -10.71 -43.20 -0.58
N GLY A 19 -11.62 -44.16 -0.49
CA GLY A 19 -11.33 -45.48 0.08
C GLY A 19 -10.23 -46.20 -0.70
N GLU A 20 -10.38 -46.33 -2.03
CA GLU A 20 -9.37 -46.91 -2.92
C GLU A 20 -8.01 -46.19 -2.82
N ILE A 21 -8.02 -44.85 -2.80
CA ILE A 21 -6.77 -44.05 -2.63
C ILE A 21 -6.12 -44.30 -1.26
N SER A 22 -6.93 -44.46 -0.21
CA SER A 22 -6.43 -44.79 1.14
C SER A 22 -5.70 -46.13 1.19
N GLU A 23 -6.12 -47.13 0.37
CA GLU A 23 -5.46 -48.46 0.29
C GLU A 23 -4.07 -48.37 -0.34
N LEU A 24 -3.79 -47.32 -1.13
CA LEU A 24 -2.46 -47.05 -1.68
C LEU A 24 -1.49 -46.45 -0.66
N GLY A 25 -1.88 -46.37 0.62
CA GLY A 25 -0.99 -45.88 1.70
C GLY A 25 -1.01 -44.35 1.89
N VAL A 26 -1.95 -43.65 1.28
CA VAL A 26 -2.09 -42.19 1.47
C VAL A 26 -2.58 -41.91 2.90
N GLN A 27 -1.82 -41.09 3.64
CA GLN A 27 -2.09 -40.82 5.06
C GLN A 27 -2.97 -39.58 5.32
N VAL A 28 -3.07 -38.67 4.35
CA VAL A 28 -3.86 -37.45 4.46
C VAL A 28 -4.83 -37.39 3.30
N LEU A 29 -6.12 -37.39 3.61
CA LEU A 29 -7.21 -37.31 2.62
C LEU A 29 -8.05 -36.05 2.90
N GLY A 30 -8.48 -35.41 1.85
CA GLY A 30 -9.30 -34.20 1.96
C GLY A 30 -10.02 -33.90 0.67
N GLY A 31 -10.77 -32.80 0.66
CA GLY A 31 -11.46 -32.30 -0.51
C GLY A 31 -10.93 -30.93 -0.94
N CYS A 32 -11.29 -30.54 -2.18
CA CYS A 32 -10.96 -29.25 -2.77
C CYS A 32 -12.24 -28.48 -3.11
N CYS A 33 -12.20 -27.65 -4.15
CA CYS A 33 -13.33 -26.81 -4.59
C CYS A 33 -14.61 -27.63 -4.79
N GLY A 34 -15.70 -27.19 -4.14
CA GLY A 34 -17.01 -27.88 -4.20
C GLY A 34 -17.22 -28.97 -3.14
N THR A 35 -16.20 -29.35 -2.35
CA THR A 35 -16.33 -30.31 -1.25
C THR A 35 -17.09 -29.66 -0.09
N THR A 36 -18.21 -30.24 0.31
CA THR A 36 -19.00 -29.84 1.49
C THR A 36 -18.64 -30.70 2.71
N PRO A 37 -19.11 -30.34 3.93
CA PRO A 37 -18.95 -31.20 5.10
C PRO A 37 -19.50 -32.60 4.95
N GLU A 38 -20.48 -32.82 4.08
CA GLU A 38 -21.08 -34.15 3.81
C GLU A 38 -20.06 -35.07 3.12
N TYR A 39 -19.29 -34.55 2.15
CA TYR A 39 -18.21 -35.29 1.49
C TYR A 39 -17.12 -35.71 2.49
N ILE A 40 -16.75 -34.82 3.39
CA ILE A 40 -15.75 -35.13 4.44
C ILE A 40 -16.31 -36.15 5.43
N GLY A 41 -17.60 -36.07 5.76
CA GLY A 41 -18.30 -37.06 6.58
C GLY A 41 -18.29 -38.46 5.95
N GLU A 42 -18.44 -38.54 4.62
CA GLU A 42 -18.41 -39.79 3.88
C GLU A 42 -17.01 -40.42 3.84
N ILE A 43 -15.96 -39.61 3.66
CA ILE A 43 -14.57 -40.06 3.82
C ILE A 43 -14.35 -40.69 5.19
N TYR A 44 -14.83 -40.02 6.24
CA TYR A 44 -14.69 -40.54 7.60
C TYR A 44 -15.35 -41.89 7.76
N LYS A 45 -16.56 -42.10 7.25
CA LYS A 45 -17.27 -43.39 7.30
C LYS A 45 -16.54 -44.48 6.52
N THR A 46 -16.20 -44.17 5.27
CA THR A 46 -15.64 -45.16 4.34
C THR A 46 -14.21 -45.57 4.70
N VAL A 47 -13.39 -44.60 5.12
CA VAL A 47 -11.96 -44.87 5.35
C VAL A 47 -11.64 -45.16 6.81
N PHE A 48 -12.26 -44.44 7.73
CA PHE A 48 -11.87 -44.52 9.17
C PHE A 48 -12.79 -45.41 10.02
N GLN A 49 -14.07 -45.52 9.68
CA GLN A 49 -14.98 -46.43 10.37
C GLN A 49 -14.87 -47.85 9.84
N ALA A 50 -14.72 -48.06 8.54
CA ALA A 50 -14.54 -49.41 7.99
C ALA A 50 -13.26 -50.10 8.49
N LYS A 51 -12.16 -49.37 8.66
CA LYS A 51 -10.90 -49.93 9.24
C LYS A 51 -10.96 -50.25 10.72
N LYS A 52 -12.02 -49.88 11.45
CA LYS A 52 -12.22 -50.29 12.86
C LYS A 52 -12.71 -51.74 13.01
N THR A 53 -13.23 -52.34 11.94
CA THR A 53 -13.76 -53.71 11.95
C THR A 53 -12.77 -54.78 11.51
N GLU A 54 -11.63 -54.42 10.90
CA GLU A 54 -10.57 -55.35 10.51
C GLU A 54 -9.27 -55.00 11.23
N GLY A 55 -8.92 -55.76 12.26
CA GLY A 55 -7.66 -55.91 12.98
C GLY A 55 -6.73 -54.68 13.03
N ALA A 56 -6.73 -54.00 14.16
CA ALA A 56 -6.01 -52.77 14.49
C ALA A 56 -4.52 -52.74 14.10
N VAL A 57 -4.13 -51.95 13.11
CA VAL A 57 -2.81 -51.31 13.11
C VAL A 57 -2.87 -50.21 14.20
N LYS A 58 -2.03 -50.34 15.23
CA LYS A 58 -1.89 -49.31 16.28
C LYS A 58 -1.28 -48.07 15.68
N ILE A 59 -2.12 -47.15 15.21
CA ILE A 59 -1.75 -45.77 14.98
C ILE A 59 -1.59 -45.10 16.37
N PRO A 60 -0.49 -44.39 16.66
CA PRO A 60 -0.37 -43.71 17.95
C PRO A 60 -1.47 -42.64 18.05
N THR A 61 -2.55 -43.00 18.75
CA THR A 61 -3.67 -42.11 19.07
C THR A 61 -3.24 -41.10 20.13
N LYS A 62 -2.55 -40.08 19.72
CA LYS A 62 -2.51 -38.83 20.46
C LYS A 62 -2.72 -37.63 19.53
N ILE A 63 -3.74 -37.74 18.69
CA ILE A 63 -4.43 -36.54 18.20
C ILE A 63 -5.59 -36.38 19.18
N VAL A 64 -5.43 -35.47 20.12
CA VAL A 64 -6.53 -35.03 20.99
C VAL A 64 -7.47 -34.21 20.09
N TRP A 65 -8.35 -34.90 19.39
CA TRP A 65 -9.56 -34.32 18.86
C TRP A 65 -10.41 -33.97 20.07
N GLY A 66 -10.30 -32.74 20.55
CA GLY A 66 -11.29 -32.26 21.50
C GLY A 66 -12.66 -32.49 20.85
N ASP A 67 -13.53 -33.19 21.57
CA ASP A 67 -14.85 -33.65 21.22
C ASP A 67 -15.54 -32.74 20.18
N VAL A 68 -15.43 -33.12 18.89
CA VAL A 68 -15.97 -32.35 17.76
C VAL A 68 -17.49 -32.23 17.91
N THR A 69 -18.15 -33.20 18.54
CA THR A 69 -19.59 -33.16 18.82
C THR A 69 -19.91 -32.07 19.86
N LYS A 70 -19.12 -31.91 20.90
CA LYS A 70 -19.28 -30.78 21.84
C LYS A 70 -18.91 -29.43 21.24
N ARG A 71 -17.92 -29.38 20.30
CA ARG A 71 -17.62 -28.15 19.55
C ARG A 71 -18.69 -27.80 18.53
N VAL A 72 -19.29 -28.77 17.84
CA VAL A 72 -20.42 -28.55 16.92
C VAL A 72 -21.67 -28.13 17.70
N GLN A 73 -21.94 -28.75 18.84
CA GLN A 73 -23.05 -28.36 19.70
C GLN A 73 -22.83 -26.98 20.32
N LYS A 74 -21.63 -26.67 20.83
CA LYS A 74 -21.26 -25.33 21.29
C LYS A 74 -21.28 -24.28 20.17
N ARG A 75 -20.95 -24.63 18.91
CA ARG A 75 -21.11 -23.76 17.75
C ARG A 75 -22.57 -23.59 17.34
N LYS A 76 -23.41 -24.63 17.45
CA LYS A 76 -24.85 -24.52 17.23
C LYS A 76 -25.50 -23.67 18.32
N GLU A 77 -25.12 -23.84 19.57
CA GLU A 77 -25.58 -23.02 20.70
C GLU A 77 -25.08 -21.55 20.56
N ALA A 78 -23.82 -21.34 20.16
CA ALA A 78 -23.31 -20.02 19.84
C ALA A 78 -23.96 -19.40 18.61
N ALA A 79 -24.27 -20.19 17.58
CA ALA A 79 -25.02 -19.73 16.39
C ALA A 79 -26.46 -19.41 16.73
N VAL A 80 -27.11 -20.16 17.64
CA VAL A 80 -28.46 -19.87 18.16
C VAL A 80 -28.43 -18.63 19.05
N HIS A 81 -27.40 -18.43 19.89
CA HIS A 81 -27.20 -17.19 20.63
C HIS A 81 -26.92 -15.97 19.70
N ILE A 82 -26.17 -16.17 18.59
CA ILE A 82 -25.96 -15.14 17.59
C ILE A 82 -27.28 -14.81 16.85
N THR A 83 -28.15 -15.81 16.60
CA THR A 83 -29.46 -15.55 15.96
C THR A 83 -30.46 -14.93 16.92
N GLN A 84 -30.41 -15.23 18.21
CA GLN A 84 -31.24 -14.58 19.24
C GLN A 84 -30.70 -13.20 19.64
N ALA A 85 -29.38 -12.99 19.60
CA ALA A 85 -28.77 -11.65 19.69
C ALA A 85 -28.97 -10.81 18.41
N GLY A 86 -29.38 -11.44 17.31
CA GLY A 86 -29.64 -10.80 16.02
C GLY A 86 -30.91 -9.94 15.98
N GLU A 87 -31.77 -10.01 16.99
CA GLU A 87 -32.91 -9.09 17.15
C GLU A 87 -32.55 -7.82 17.95
N GLN A 88 -31.43 -7.82 18.65
CA GLN A 88 -30.73 -6.59 19.01
C GLN A 88 -29.58 -6.38 18.03
N LYS A 89 -29.91 -6.02 16.80
CA LYS A 89 -28.99 -5.29 15.93
C LYS A 89 -28.74 -3.91 16.51
N GLU A 90 -27.98 -3.83 17.59
CA GLU A 90 -26.91 -2.85 17.57
C GLU A 90 -26.01 -3.28 16.41
N ALA A 91 -26.27 -2.71 15.24
CA ALA A 91 -25.30 -2.67 14.19
C ALA A 91 -24.01 -2.28 14.89
N ILE A 92 -23.00 -3.18 14.94
CA ILE A 92 -21.62 -2.79 15.09
C ILE A 92 -21.52 -1.77 13.95
N LYS A 93 -21.70 -0.49 14.29
CA LYS A 93 -21.40 0.62 13.39
C LYS A 93 -19.96 0.36 13.07
N GLU A 94 -19.69 -0.21 11.90
CA GLU A 94 -18.34 -0.25 11.37
C GLU A 94 -17.81 1.15 11.62
N LYS A 95 -16.82 1.25 12.47
CA LYS A 95 -16.29 2.54 12.91
C LYS A 95 -15.80 3.16 11.62
N GLN A 96 -16.58 4.12 11.11
CA GLN A 96 -16.30 4.75 9.82
C GLN A 96 -14.85 5.21 9.89
N VAL A 97 -14.00 4.70 9.00
CA VAL A 97 -12.56 5.00 9.05
C VAL A 97 -12.42 6.49 8.78
N THR A 98 -12.06 7.24 9.81
CA THR A 98 -11.87 8.68 9.68
C THR A 98 -10.65 8.91 8.80
N ASN A 99 -10.82 9.53 7.64
CA ASN A 99 -9.75 9.95 6.76
C ASN A 99 -9.45 11.44 6.96
N THR A 100 -8.63 11.73 7.97
CA THR A 100 -8.30 13.10 8.38
C THR A 100 -7.54 13.85 7.29
N PHE A 101 -6.63 13.18 6.60
CA PHE A 101 -5.89 13.75 5.47
C PHE A 101 -6.84 14.24 4.37
N ARG A 102 -7.81 13.41 3.98
CA ARG A 102 -8.83 13.79 3.00
C ARG A 102 -9.65 14.99 3.46
N GLN A 103 -10.14 14.97 4.70
CA GLN A 103 -10.95 16.04 5.27
C GLN A 103 -10.21 17.38 5.22
N LYS A 104 -9.00 17.45 5.74
CA LYS A 104 -8.16 18.65 5.69
C LYS A 104 -7.94 19.14 4.28
N LEU A 105 -7.55 18.23 3.38
CA LEU A 105 -7.30 18.59 1.99
C LEU A 105 -8.56 19.12 1.29
N GLU A 106 -9.73 18.53 1.55
CA GLU A 106 -11.02 19.00 0.98
C GLU A 106 -11.44 20.35 1.56
N MET A 107 -11.16 20.65 2.84
CA MET A 107 -11.38 21.93 3.48
C MET A 107 -10.41 23.02 3.02
N GLY A 108 -9.37 22.67 2.26
CA GLY A 108 -8.35 23.62 1.82
C GLY A 108 -7.30 23.94 2.87
N GLU A 109 -7.21 23.13 3.93
CA GLU A 109 -6.15 23.23 4.92
C GLU A 109 -4.82 22.71 4.35
N LEU A 110 -3.71 23.30 4.80
CA LEU A 110 -2.38 22.81 4.49
C LEU A 110 -2.16 21.42 5.10
N VAL A 111 -1.68 20.47 4.30
CA VAL A 111 -1.39 19.11 4.74
C VAL A 111 0.10 18.76 4.58
N CYS A 112 0.60 17.94 5.48
CA CYS A 112 1.97 17.44 5.50
C CYS A 112 1.98 15.92 5.28
N ALA A 113 2.46 15.47 4.12
CA ALA A 113 2.72 14.08 3.83
C ALA A 113 4.21 13.78 4.05
N VAL A 114 4.53 12.72 4.78
CA VAL A 114 5.93 12.32 5.04
C VAL A 114 6.19 10.93 4.51
N GLU A 115 7.15 10.80 3.61
CA GLU A 115 7.54 9.52 3.03
C GLU A 115 8.52 8.78 3.92
N LEU A 116 8.24 7.51 4.15
CA LEU A 116 9.14 6.56 4.75
C LEU A 116 9.39 5.41 3.78
N ASP A 117 10.64 5.04 3.64
CA ASP A 117 11.06 3.91 2.82
C ASP A 117 10.80 2.58 3.53
N PRO A 118 10.11 1.61 2.89
CA PRO A 118 10.04 0.26 3.42
C PRO A 118 11.42 -0.42 3.43
N PRO A 119 11.65 -1.40 4.34
CA PRO A 119 12.94 -2.07 4.45
C PRO A 119 13.26 -2.95 3.24
N PHE A 120 14.56 -3.22 3.05
CA PHE A 120 15.06 -4.19 2.06
C PHE A 120 15.04 -5.63 2.56
N ASP A 121 14.88 -5.82 3.85
CA ASP A 121 14.90 -7.09 4.55
C ASP A 121 13.66 -7.24 5.46
N THR A 122 13.73 -8.11 6.44
CA THR A 122 12.63 -8.40 7.38
C THR A 122 12.58 -7.48 8.60
N ASP A 123 13.61 -6.62 8.80
CA ASP A 123 13.67 -5.70 9.93
C ASP A 123 12.97 -4.37 9.61
N ASP A 124 11.76 -4.22 10.09
CA ASP A 124 10.98 -3.00 9.96
C ASP A 124 11.10 -2.04 11.16
N THR A 125 12.00 -2.31 12.10
CA THR A 125 12.17 -1.53 13.33
C THR A 125 12.41 -0.05 13.04
N LYS A 126 13.27 0.27 12.07
CA LYS A 126 13.56 1.64 11.67
C LYS A 126 12.35 2.37 11.10
N LEU A 127 11.56 1.67 10.27
CA LEU A 127 10.33 2.19 9.68
C LEU A 127 9.30 2.51 10.76
N LEU A 128 9.04 1.57 11.68
CA LEU A 128 8.05 1.73 12.75
C LEU A 128 8.47 2.79 13.77
N ASN A 129 9.75 2.87 14.12
CA ASN A 129 10.27 3.93 14.99
C ASN A 129 10.16 5.28 14.32
N GLY A 130 10.43 5.38 13.02
CA GLY A 130 10.21 6.59 12.23
C GLY A 130 8.74 7.02 12.23
N ALA A 131 7.82 6.09 12.01
CA ALA A 131 6.39 6.36 12.05
C ALA A 131 5.93 6.86 13.43
N LYS A 132 6.39 6.23 14.52
CA LYS A 132 6.09 6.67 15.89
C LYS A 132 6.65 8.07 16.19
N ALA A 133 7.84 8.39 15.69
CA ALA A 133 8.45 9.71 15.88
C ALA A 133 7.66 10.84 15.18
N LEU A 134 6.89 10.52 14.14
CA LEU A 134 6.04 11.48 13.43
C LEU A 134 4.73 11.80 14.16
N LEU A 135 4.28 10.98 15.12
CA LEU A 135 3.05 11.22 15.89
C LEU A 135 3.04 12.56 16.64
N SER A 136 4.21 13.05 17.04
CA SER A 136 4.36 14.32 17.75
C SER A 136 4.70 15.49 16.85
N THR A 137 4.43 15.40 15.56
CA THR A 137 4.76 16.43 14.55
C THR A 137 3.51 16.91 13.83
N LYS A 138 3.68 17.83 12.88
CA LYS A 138 2.62 18.31 11.97
C LYS A 138 2.35 17.36 10.79
N ALA A 139 2.87 16.12 10.80
CA ALA A 139 2.63 15.14 9.74
C ALA A 139 1.16 14.68 9.82
N ASP A 140 0.43 14.83 8.72
CA ASP A 140 -0.96 14.40 8.60
C ASP A 140 -1.09 12.97 8.08
N ILE A 141 -0.13 12.53 7.26
CA ILE A 141 -0.15 11.22 6.61
C ILE A 141 1.27 10.71 6.37
N ILE A 142 1.47 9.40 6.53
CA ILE A 142 2.72 8.73 6.19
C ILE A 142 2.56 8.07 4.83
N THR A 143 3.45 8.41 3.87
CA THR A 143 3.49 7.73 2.57
C THR A 143 4.57 6.65 2.56
N ILE A 144 4.34 5.59 1.81
CA ILE A 144 5.27 4.45 1.73
C ILE A 144 5.55 4.13 0.27
N ALA A 145 6.82 4.26 -0.14
CA ALA A 145 7.25 4.04 -1.51
C ALA A 145 7.10 2.58 -1.94
N ASP A 146 6.71 2.33 -3.20
CA ASP A 146 6.57 0.98 -3.78
C ASP A 146 7.78 0.64 -4.65
N SER A 147 8.78 0.02 -4.06
CA SER A 147 10.01 -0.44 -4.72
C SER A 147 10.60 0.59 -5.70
N PRO A 148 11.00 1.79 -5.19
CA PRO A 148 11.54 2.86 -6.01
C PRO A 148 12.78 2.41 -6.78
N LEU A 149 12.97 2.96 -7.98
CA LEU A 149 14.03 2.58 -8.92
C LEU A 149 14.02 1.08 -9.28
N ALA A 150 12.86 0.44 -9.21
CA ALA A 150 12.69 -1.01 -9.43
C ALA A 150 13.51 -1.90 -8.49
N ARG A 151 13.97 -1.38 -7.36
CA ARG A 151 14.68 -2.17 -6.34
C ARG A 151 13.68 -2.73 -5.35
N SER A 152 13.67 -4.06 -5.21
CA SER A 152 12.74 -4.78 -4.33
C SER A 152 12.85 -4.30 -2.89
N ARG A 153 11.70 -4.03 -2.27
CA ARG A 153 11.52 -3.70 -0.85
C ARG A 153 10.30 -4.44 -0.30
N ALA A 154 10.09 -4.40 1.00
CA ALA A 154 8.85 -4.90 1.60
C ALA A 154 7.63 -4.21 0.97
N ASP A 155 6.52 -4.96 0.79
CA ASP A 155 5.30 -4.46 0.13
C ASP A 155 4.75 -3.21 0.83
N ALA A 156 4.57 -2.15 0.06
CA ALA A 156 4.16 -0.84 0.57
C ALA A 156 2.80 -0.88 1.27
N SER A 157 1.85 -1.67 0.78
CA SER A 157 0.51 -1.77 1.37
C SER A 157 0.53 -2.53 2.70
N LEU A 158 1.34 -3.59 2.79
CA LEU A 158 1.51 -4.33 4.05
C LEU A 158 2.20 -3.48 5.12
N MET A 159 3.24 -2.73 4.74
CA MET A 159 3.92 -1.81 5.66
C MET A 159 3.00 -0.66 6.08
N ALA A 160 2.19 -0.11 5.17
CA ALA A 160 1.19 0.89 5.48
C ALA A 160 0.15 0.37 6.49
N ALA A 161 -0.36 -0.85 6.28
CA ALA A 161 -1.29 -1.48 7.23
C ALA A 161 -0.66 -1.63 8.63
N LYS A 162 0.59 -2.09 8.69
CA LYS A 162 1.33 -2.25 9.95
C LYS A 162 1.54 -0.91 10.67
N ILE A 163 1.91 0.15 9.94
CA ILE A 163 2.05 1.50 10.49
C ILE A 163 0.70 2.00 11.03
N LYS A 164 -0.38 1.89 10.25
CA LYS A 164 -1.72 2.33 10.67
C LYS A 164 -2.19 1.60 11.92
N MET A 165 -1.99 0.30 12.00
CA MET A 165 -2.32 -0.50 13.18
C MET A 165 -1.49 -0.10 14.41
N THR A 166 -0.22 0.29 14.21
CA THR A 166 0.71 0.61 15.30
C THR A 166 0.54 2.04 15.81
N THR A 167 0.21 2.99 14.92
CA THR A 167 0.24 4.43 15.19
C THR A 167 -1.14 5.10 15.15
N GLY A 168 -2.10 4.51 14.45
CA GLY A 168 -3.40 5.13 14.14
C GLY A 168 -3.34 6.21 13.05
N MET A 169 -2.15 6.65 12.61
CA MET A 169 -2.01 7.68 11.58
C MET A 169 -2.62 7.27 10.24
N ASP A 170 -3.04 8.25 9.46
CA ASP A 170 -3.37 8.01 8.06
C ASP A 170 -2.13 7.59 7.29
N VAL A 171 -2.33 6.68 6.34
CA VAL A 171 -1.25 6.13 5.51
C VAL A 171 -1.63 6.17 4.04
N MET A 172 -0.61 6.33 3.19
CA MET A 172 -0.73 6.42 1.75
C MET A 172 0.33 5.51 1.10
N PRO A 173 0.08 4.21 0.94
CA PRO A 173 0.99 3.40 0.15
C PRO A 173 1.00 3.87 -1.30
N HIS A 174 2.18 3.92 -1.89
CA HIS A 174 2.30 4.02 -3.34
C HIS A 174 1.90 2.68 -3.96
N LEU A 175 1.31 2.71 -5.13
CA LEU A 175 0.96 1.51 -5.89
C LEU A 175 1.41 1.70 -7.32
N SER A 176 2.41 0.93 -7.71
CA SER A 176 2.96 0.93 -9.06
C SER A 176 2.24 -0.09 -9.96
N CYS A 177 2.23 0.19 -11.26
CA CYS A 177 1.70 -0.73 -12.27
C CYS A 177 2.74 -1.75 -12.75
N ARG A 178 3.99 -1.65 -12.28
CA ARG A 178 5.12 -2.42 -12.81
C ARG A 178 5.03 -3.92 -12.52
N ASP A 179 4.73 -4.28 -11.28
CA ASP A 179 4.96 -5.65 -10.79
C ASP A 179 3.69 -6.47 -10.66
N LYS A 180 2.52 -5.83 -10.74
CA LYS A 180 1.22 -6.43 -10.41
C LYS A 180 0.28 -6.38 -11.61
N ASN A 181 -0.33 -7.51 -11.96
CA ASN A 181 -1.41 -7.56 -12.94
C ASN A 181 -2.73 -7.05 -12.35
N ARG A 182 -3.76 -6.90 -13.18
CA ARG A 182 -5.08 -6.42 -12.76
C ARG A 182 -5.68 -7.21 -11.61
N ILE A 183 -5.48 -8.54 -11.57
CA ILE A 183 -6.03 -9.41 -10.51
C ILE A 183 -5.34 -9.10 -9.18
N ALA A 184 -4.00 -9.03 -9.18
CA ALA A 184 -3.21 -8.73 -7.99
C ALA A 184 -3.48 -7.32 -7.47
N ILE A 185 -3.61 -6.33 -8.36
CA ILE A 185 -3.97 -4.95 -8.00
C ILE A 185 -5.36 -4.92 -7.33
N ARG A 186 -6.37 -5.57 -7.91
CA ARG A 186 -7.71 -5.63 -7.33
C ARG A 186 -7.70 -6.29 -5.95
N SER A 187 -7.04 -7.42 -5.83
CA SER A 187 -6.91 -8.15 -4.57
C SER A 187 -6.18 -7.32 -3.50
N GLY A 188 -5.10 -6.65 -3.89
CA GLY A 188 -4.35 -5.76 -3.00
C GLY A 188 -5.19 -4.58 -2.50
N LEU A 189 -5.96 -3.93 -3.38
CA LEU A 189 -6.86 -2.83 -2.99
C LEU A 189 -7.96 -3.30 -2.03
N LEU A 190 -8.56 -4.48 -2.26
CA LEU A 190 -9.56 -5.06 -1.37
C LEU A 190 -8.98 -5.36 0.02
N GLY A 191 -7.80 -6.01 0.08
CA GLY A 191 -7.12 -6.35 1.33
C GLY A 191 -6.68 -5.11 2.11
N SER A 192 -6.13 -4.11 1.42
CA SER A 192 -5.71 -2.84 2.03
C SER A 192 -6.92 -2.07 2.57
N TYR A 193 -8.02 -2.05 1.81
CA TYR A 193 -9.27 -1.43 2.26
C TYR A 193 -9.80 -2.07 3.54
N ALA A 194 -9.81 -3.41 3.60
CA ALA A 194 -10.19 -4.17 4.79
C ALA A 194 -9.29 -3.86 6.00
N SER A 195 -8.01 -3.51 5.73
CA SER A 195 -7.04 -3.06 6.75
C SER A 195 -7.18 -1.58 7.13
N GLY A 196 -8.20 -0.88 6.64
CA GLY A 196 -8.49 0.52 6.97
C GLY A 196 -7.69 1.54 6.13
N ILE A 197 -7.01 1.14 5.07
CA ILE A 197 -6.30 2.06 4.17
C ILE A 197 -7.31 2.70 3.22
N ARG A 198 -7.27 4.03 3.12
CA ARG A 198 -8.16 4.82 2.26
C ARG A 198 -7.42 5.71 1.28
N ASN A 199 -6.16 6.04 1.53
CA ASN A 199 -5.38 6.93 0.68
C ASN A 199 -4.33 6.17 -0.11
N TYR A 200 -4.10 6.56 -1.37
CA TYR A 200 -3.12 5.94 -2.26
C TYR A 200 -2.42 6.98 -3.14
N LEU A 201 -1.17 6.71 -3.48
CA LEU A 201 -0.50 7.36 -4.60
C LEU A 201 -0.36 6.36 -5.76
N PHE A 202 -1.05 6.61 -6.87
CA PHE A 202 -0.96 5.74 -8.05
C PHE A 202 0.11 6.23 -9.01
N VAL A 203 1.07 5.35 -9.26
CA VAL A 203 2.22 5.63 -10.13
C VAL A 203 2.33 4.59 -11.25
N THR A 204 2.95 4.93 -12.36
CA THR A 204 3.24 3.94 -13.40
C THR A 204 4.32 2.96 -12.91
N GLY A 205 5.28 3.45 -12.15
CA GLY A 205 6.45 2.72 -11.70
C GLY A 205 7.64 2.87 -12.64
N ASP A 206 8.85 2.81 -12.07
CA ASP A 206 10.09 2.87 -12.82
C ASP A 206 10.29 1.58 -13.62
N PRO A 207 10.88 1.62 -14.81
CA PRO A 207 11.20 0.41 -15.55
C PRO A 207 12.25 -0.42 -14.81
N VAL A 208 12.17 -1.75 -14.94
CA VAL A 208 13.20 -2.66 -14.44
C VAL A 208 14.55 -2.29 -15.07
N ALA A 209 15.59 -2.23 -14.26
CA ALA A 209 16.96 -1.95 -14.69
C ALA A 209 17.38 -2.92 -15.79
N ARG A 210 18.22 -2.47 -16.72
CA ARG A 210 18.56 -3.24 -17.91
C ARG A 210 19.22 -4.58 -17.57
N GLU A 211 20.06 -4.58 -16.56
CA GLU A 211 20.78 -5.73 -16.03
C GLU A 211 19.85 -6.79 -15.38
N ASP A 212 18.71 -6.36 -14.83
CA ASP A 212 17.77 -7.25 -14.14
C ASP A 212 16.70 -7.83 -15.08
N ARG A 213 16.62 -7.37 -16.34
CA ARG A 213 15.55 -7.78 -17.29
C ARG A 213 15.60 -9.23 -17.71
N GLU A 214 16.73 -9.89 -17.52
CA GLU A 214 16.87 -11.33 -17.76
C GLU A 214 16.03 -12.15 -16.78
N PHE A 215 15.98 -11.70 -15.52
CA PHE A 215 15.31 -12.40 -14.42
C PHE A 215 13.95 -11.83 -14.06
N THR A 216 13.69 -10.56 -14.40
CA THR A 216 12.48 -9.87 -13.99
C THR A 216 11.77 -9.24 -15.19
N LYS A 217 10.54 -9.65 -15.43
CA LYS A 217 9.66 -9.04 -16.46
C LYS A 217 8.66 -8.10 -15.80
N SER A 218 8.57 -6.89 -16.34
CA SER A 218 7.51 -5.96 -15.96
C SER A 218 6.16 -6.43 -16.49
N VAL A 219 5.10 -6.21 -15.71
CA VAL A 219 3.73 -6.59 -16.06
C VAL A 219 3.04 -5.46 -16.83
N PHE A 220 2.95 -4.27 -16.25
CA PHE A 220 2.35 -3.08 -16.84
C PHE A 220 0.99 -3.29 -17.54
N ASP A 221 0.08 -4.09 -16.95
CA ASP A 221 -1.32 -4.17 -17.42
C ASP A 221 -1.97 -2.79 -17.46
N PHE A 222 -1.54 -1.91 -16.56
CA PHE A 222 -1.95 -0.52 -16.47
C PHE A 222 -0.77 0.45 -16.59
N ASN A 223 -1.07 1.69 -16.95
CA ASN A 223 -0.33 2.88 -16.54
C ASN A 223 -1.14 3.60 -15.44
N SER A 224 -0.57 4.64 -14.84
CA SER A 224 -1.21 5.34 -13.73
C SER A 224 -2.63 5.84 -14.04
N ILE A 225 -2.89 6.34 -15.26
CA ILE A 225 -4.22 6.83 -15.67
C ILE A 225 -5.22 5.66 -15.76
N ARG A 226 -4.84 4.54 -16.37
CA ARG A 226 -5.70 3.35 -16.45
C ARG A 226 -5.95 2.75 -15.07
N LEU A 227 -4.95 2.76 -14.18
CA LEU A 227 -5.10 2.33 -12.80
C LEU A 227 -6.09 3.23 -12.05
N MET A 228 -6.00 4.55 -12.22
CA MET A 228 -6.96 5.51 -11.64
C MET A 228 -8.38 5.26 -12.12
N LYS A 229 -8.61 5.06 -13.43
CA LYS A 229 -9.93 4.70 -13.98
C LYS A 229 -10.45 3.38 -13.40
N PHE A 230 -9.58 2.39 -13.22
CA PHE A 230 -9.94 1.14 -12.59
C PHE A 230 -10.33 1.33 -11.11
N ALA A 231 -9.58 2.11 -10.36
CA ALA A 231 -9.91 2.46 -8.98
C ALA A 231 -11.23 3.26 -8.89
N GLN A 232 -11.49 4.13 -9.86
CA GLN A 232 -12.75 4.86 -9.95
C GLN A 232 -13.95 3.91 -10.13
N SER A 233 -13.84 2.87 -10.97
CA SER A 233 -14.90 1.86 -11.08
C SER A 233 -15.07 1.06 -9.79
N MET A 234 -13.97 0.73 -9.10
CA MET A 234 -14.04 0.07 -7.78
C MET A 234 -14.72 0.96 -6.72
N ASN A 235 -14.50 2.27 -6.74
CA ASN A 235 -15.21 3.22 -5.88
C ASN A 235 -16.71 3.23 -6.12
N GLN A 236 -17.16 3.02 -7.37
CA GLN A 236 -18.58 2.96 -7.72
C GLN A 236 -19.23 1.62 -7.36
N GLU A 237 -18.49 0.52 -7.49
CA GLU A 237 -19.01 -0.84 -7.36
C GLU A 237 -18.82 -1.42 -5.96
N VAL A 238 -17.63 -1.27 -5.39
CA VAL A 238 -17.18 -2.00 -4.20
C VAL A 238 -17.00 -1.09 -2.99
N PHE A 239 -16.46 0.11 -3.19
CA PHE A 239 -16.13 1.07 -2.12
C PHE A 239 -17.13 2.24 -2.05
N LYS A 240 -18.35 2.05 -2.53
CA LYS A 240 -19.37 3.11 -2.70
C LYS A 240 -19.70 3.89 -1.42
N ASP A 241 -19.67 3.24 -0.27
CA ASP A 241 -20.05 3.83 1.01
C ASP A 241 -18.89 4.59 1.70
N ASP A 242 -17.64 4.22 1.39
CA ASP A 242 -16.43 4.89 1.89
C ASP A 242 -15.32 4.76 0.84
N THR A 243 -15.30 5.67 -0.12
CA THR A 243 -14.44 5.60 -1.29
C THR A 243 -12.96 5.76 -0.97
N ILE A 244 -12.09 5.01 -1.67
CA ILE A 244 -10.66 5.28 -1.62
C ILE A 244 -10.35 6.63 -2.28
N PHE A 245 -9.40 7.34 -1.69
CA PHE A 245 -8.95 8.66 -2.07
C PHE A 245 -7.52 8.57 -2.61
N TYR A 246 -7.30 9.00 -3.84
CA TYR A 246 -6.01 8.78 -4.49
C TYR A 246 -5.47 9.98 -5.22
N GLY A 247 -4.16 10.07 -5.20
CA GLY A 247 -3.36 11.06 -5.91
C GLY A 247 -2.47 10.44 -6.98
N GLY A 248 -1.74 11.29 -7.65
CA GLY A 248 -0.77 10.91 -8.66
C GLY A 248 0.57 11.64 -8.51
N ALA A 249 1.65 11.02 -8.98
CA ALA A 249 2.93 11.70 -9.06
C ALA A 249 2.91 12.76 -10.16
N LEU A 250 3.57 13.89 -9.88
CA LEU A 250 3.77 15.02 -10.78
C LEU A 250 5.26 15.30 -10.93
N ASN A 251 5.77 15.18 -12.15
CA ASN A 251 7.09 15.68 -12.49
C ASN A 251 6.94 17.04 -13.17
N GLN A 252 7.16 18.11 -12.43
CA GLN A 252 7.10 19.50 -12.92
C GLN A 252 8.25 19.86 -13.86
N ASN A 253 9.31 19.06 -13.88
CA ASN A 253 10.51 19.27 -14.70
C ASN A 253 10.44 18.53 -16.05
N GLY A 254 9.31 17.93 -16.37
CA GLY A 254 9.11 17.20 -17.63
C GLY A 254 9.01 18.11 -18.85
N ALA A 255 8.86 17.51 -20.03
CA ALA A 255 8.84 18.20 -21.32
C ALA A 255 7.57 19.04 -21.52
N GLY A 256 7.71 20.35 -21.38
CA GLY A 256 6.70 21.38 -21.68
C GLY A 256 5.56 21.48 -20.67
N PRO A 257 5.32 22.66 -20.10
CA PRO A 257 4.34 22.85 -19.02
C PRO A 257 2.90 22.53 -19.46
N GLU A 258 2.51 22.83 -20.68
CA GLU A 258 1.17 22.50 -21.21
C GLU A 258 0.95 20.99 -21.36
N ASN A 259 1.99 20.23 -21.73
CA ASN A 259 1.90 18.78 -21.81
C ASN A 259 1.72 18.17 -20.40
N ILE A 260 2.40 18.73 -19.40
CA ILE A 260 2.28 18.32 -18.01
C ILE A 260 0.86 18.62 -17.51
N ALA A 261 0.36 19.83 -17.74
CA ALA A 261 -1.01 20.24 -17.40
C ALA A 261 -2.05 19.31 -18.06
N GLY A 262 -1.90 19.01 -19.35
CA GLY A 262 -2.78 18.09 -20.06
C GLY A 262 -2.78 16.65 -19.46
N ARG A 263 -1.62 16.19 -18.98
CA ARG A 263 -1.53 14.88 -18.27
C ARG A 263 -2.19 14.94 -16.89
N MET A 264 -2.05 16.07 -16.18
CA MET A 264 -2.72 16.27 -14.88
C MET A 264 -4.23 16.23 -15.05
N LEU A 265 -4.78 16.96 -16.03
CA LEU A 265 -6.21 16.97 -16.33
C LEU A 265 -6.74 15.55 -16.62
N LYS A 266 -6.04 14.76 -17.45
CA LYS A 266 -6.41 13.38 -17.73
C LYS A 266 -6.41 12.48 -16.46
N LYS A 267 -5.49 12.74 -15.52
CA LYS A 267 -5.49 12.04 -14.23
C LYS A 267 -6.67 12.49 -13.36
N MET A 268 -7.00 13.79 -13.35
CA MET A 268 -8.14 14.33 -12.61
C MET A 268 -9.48 13.79 -13.15
N GLU A 269 -9.65 13.70 -14.47
CA GLU A 269 -10.79 13.02 -15.11
C GLU A 269 -10.90 11.53 -14.69
N ALA A 270 -9.77 10.88 -14.47
CA ALA A 270 -9.70 9.51 -13.95
C ALA A 270 -9.87 9.41 -12.42
N GLY A 271 -10.26 10.51 -11.74
CA GLY A 271 -10.57 10.55 -10.32
C GLY A 271 -9.39 10.92 -9.40
N CYS A 272 -8.23 11.32 -9.93
CA CYS A 272 -7.11 11.83 -9.14
C CYS A 272 -7.51 13.11 -8.40
N ARG A 273 -7.22 13.18 -7.09
CA ARG A 273 -7.66 14.28 -6.22
C ARG A 273 -6.54 15.22 -5.80
N TYR A 274 -5.30 14.77 -5.84
CA TYR A 274 -4.12 15.53 -5.48
C TYR A 274 -2.89 15.02 -6.21
N PHE A 275 -1.83 15.82 -6.19
CA PHE A 275 -0.55 15.46 -6.80
C PHE A 275 0.58 15.63 -5.81
N LEU A 276 1.50 14.66 -5.75
CA LEU A 276 2.78 14.77 -5.07
C LEU A 276 3.85 15.08 -6.13
N THR A 277 4.62 16.15 -5.92
CA THR A 277 5.62 16.61 -6.91
C THR A 277 6.97 15.92 -6.74
N GLN A 278 7.84 16.04 -7.73
CA GLN A 278 9.27 15.86 -7.53
C GLN A 278 9.80 16.95 -6.59
N PRO A 279 10.95 16.74 -5.92
CA PRO A 279 11.56 17.75 -5.07
C PRO A 279 11.78 19.07 -5.78
N VAL A 280 11.56 20.16 -5.08
CA VAL A 280 11.81 21.53 -5.52
C VAL A 280 12.95 22.12 -4.70
N TYR A 281 13.88 22.80 -5.37
CA TYR A 281 15.06 23.39 -4.74
C TYR A 281 15.23 24.87 -5.03
N ASP A 282 14.41 25.44 -5.90
CA ASP A 282 14.56 26.82 -6.40
C ASP A 282 13.21 27.48 -6.70
N LYS A 283 13.30 28.78 -6.98
CA LYS A 283 12.14 29.59 -7.35
C LYS A 283 11.51 29.17 -8.68
N GLU A 284 12.33 28.73 -9.64
CA GLU A 284 11.84 28.30 -10.96
C GLU A 284 10.90 27.09 -10.83
N GLY A 285 11.25 26.13 -9.96
CA GLY A 285 10.39 25.00 -9.63
C GLY A 285 9.05 25.44 -9.05
N ILE A 286 9.05 26.44 -8.17
CA ILE A 286 7.82 27.01 -7.60
C ILE A 286 6.99 27.71 -8.68
N GLU A 287 7.60 28.50 -9.55
CA GLU A 287 6.90 29.19 -10.68
C GLU A 287 6.25 28.17 -11.62
N ARG A 288 6.92 27.08 -11.93
CA ARG A 288 6.34 25.97 -12.72
C ARG A 288 5.11 25.35 -12.02
N LEU A 289 5.18 25.14 -10.72
CA LEU A 289 4.03 24.61 -9.97
C LEU A 289 2.89 25.60 -9.88
N THR A 290 3.18 26.88 -9.79
CA THR A 290 2.17 27.98 -9.85
C THR A 290 1.43 27.92 -11.18
N PHE A 291 2.16 27.90 -12.29
CA PHE A 291 1.56 27.76 -13.63
C PHE A 291 0.66 26.52 -13.71
N LEU A 292 1.14 25.36 -13.27
CA LEU A 292 0.39 24.10 -13.34
C LEU A 292 -0.89 24.15 -12.47
N LYS A 293 -0.82 24.77 -11.28
CA LYS A 293 -1.98 24.99 -10.42
C LYS A 293 -3.01 25.89 -11.09
N GLU A 294 -2.60 27.03 -11.61
CA GLU A 294 -3.48 27.99 -12.28
C GLU A 294 -4.15 27.36 -13.52
N ARG A 295 -3.40 26.57 -14.27
CA ARG A 295 -3.87 25.92 -15.49
C ARG A 295 -4.84 24.78 -15.26
N THR A 296 -4.74 24.09 -14.11
CA THR A 296 -5.49 22.86 -13.83
C THR A 296 -6.44 22.95 -12.64
N GLY A 297 -6.26 23.89 -11.73
CA GLY A 297 -6.98 23.93 -10.45
C GLY A 297 -6.62 22.80 -9.49
N ALA A 298 -5.53 22.05 -9.76
CA ALA A 298 -5.16 20.87 -9.01
C ALA A 298 -4.68 21.19 -7.58
N LYS A 299 -4.93 20.28 -6.65
CA LYS A 299 -4.33 20.28 -5.33
C LYS A 299 -2.95 19.66 -5.41
N ILE A 300 -1.91 20.46 -5.14
CA ILE A 300 -0.50 20.05 -5.29
C ILE A 300 0.18 20.07 -3.94
N LEU A 301 0.80 18.97 -3.54
CA LEU A 301 1.71 18.89 -2.40
C LEU A 301 3.14 19.02 -2.93
N ILE A 302 3.82 20.08 -2.49
CA ILE A 302 5.15 20.45 -2.97
C ILE A 302 6.18 19.52 -2.34
N GLY A 303 6.97 18.84 -3.19
CA GLY A 303 8.02 17.91 -2.78
C GLY A 303 9.20 18.63 -2.14
N ILE A 304 9.58 18.21 -0.95
CA ILE A 304 10.75 18.66 -0.21
C ILE A 304 11.60 17.41 0.12
N MET A 305 12.81 17.37 -0.41
CA MET A 305 13.77 16.31 -0.11
C MET A 305 15.06 16.94 0.39
N PRO A 306 15.32 16.97 1.71
CA PRO A 306 16.55 17.53 2.25
C PRO A 306 17.77 16.74 1.77
N LEU A 307 18.75 17.42 1.22
CA LEU A 307 20.02 16.81 0.82
C LEU A 307 20.91 16.65 2.06
N VAL A 308 21.55 15.50 2.20
CA VAL A 308 22.22 15.13 3.47
C VAL A 308 23.76 15.14 3.40
N SER A 309 24.32 15.44 2.23
CA SER A 309 25.75 15.61 1.99
C SER A 309 26.00 16.13 0.57
N ARG A 310 27.21 16.64 0.31
CA ARG A 310 27.66 17.02 -1.03
C ARG A 310 27.55 15.86 -2.04
N ARG A 311 27.99 14.66 -1.64
CA ARG A 311 27.90 13.44 -2.46
C ARG A 311 26.44 13.12 -2.81
N ASN A 312 25.54 13.23 -1.84
CA ASN A 312 24.11 13.01 -2.06
C ASN A 312 23.52 14.07 -3.01
N ALA A 313 23.86 15.36 -2.84
CA ALA A 313 23.43 16.43 -3.72
C ALA A 313 23.86 16.19 -5.17
N LEU A 314 25.12 15.83 -5.40
CA LEU A 314 25.65 15.50 -6.72
C LEU A 314 25.02 14.25 -7.31
N PHE A 315 24.77 13.21 -6.51
CA PHE A 315 24.08 12.01 -6.95
C PHE A 315 22.64 12.32 -7.41
N ILE A 316 21.89 13.06 -6.59
CA ILE A 316 20.51 13.45 -6.96
C ILE A 316 20.51 14.28 -8.23
N LYS A 317 21.44 15.25 -8.36
CA LYS A 317 21.56 16.09 -9.53
C LYS A 317 21.84 15.33 -10.82
N ASN A 318 22.77 14.37 -10.78
CA ASN A 318 23.33 13.75 -11.97
C ASN A 318 22.64 12.41 -12.32
N GLU A 319 22.18 11.66 -11.33
CA GLU A 319 21.74 10.27 -11.50
C GLU A 319 20.21 10.08 -11.32
N MET A 320 19.51 11.11 -10.77
CA MET A 320 18.08 10.97 -10.53
C MET A 320 17.27 11.68 -11.62
N PRO A 321 16.69 10.94 -12.57
CA PRO A 321 15.96 11.55 -13.68
C PRO A 321 14.71 12.29 -13.18
N GLY A 322 14.52 13.50 -13.70
CA GLY A 322 13.34 14.31 -13.39
C GLY A 322 13.48 15.18 -12.13
N ILE A 323 14.59 15.11 -11.41
CA ILE A 323 14.91 16.04 -10.32
C ILE A 323 15.92 17.08 -10.82
N HIS A 324 15.59 18.35 -10.59
CA HIS A 324 16.49 19.46 -10.88
C HIS A 324 17.09 19.99 -9.58
N VAL A 325 18.43 19.93 -9.44
CA VAL A 325 19.18 20.51 -8.32
C VAL A 325 20.10 21.58 -8.89
N PRO A 326 19.85 22.87 -8.64
CA PRO A 326 20.71 23.97 -9.10
C PRO A 326 22.14 23.89 -8.56
N ASP A 327 23.10 24.43 -9.31
CA ASP A 327 24.51 24.49 -8.86
C ASP A 327 24.69 25.27 -7.56
N GLU A 328 23.92 26.32 -7.38
CA GLU A 328 23.89 27.16 -6.17
C GLU A 328 23.47 26.36 -4.94
N VAL A 329 22.55 25.42 -5.08
CA VAL A 329 22.12 24.52 -4.02
C VAL A 329 23.25 23.53 -3.69
N VAL A 330 23.87 22.93 -4.70
CA VAL A 330 25.01 22.03 -4.51
C VAL A 330 26.18 22.75 -3.82
N ALA A 331 26.43 24.02 -4.17
CA ALA A 331 27.50 24.84 -3.60
C ALA A 331 27.34 25.10 -2.08
N LYS A 332 26.11 25.06 -1.56
CA LYS A 332 25.87 25.16 -0.10
C LYS A 332 26.43 23.96 0.69
N TYR A 333 26.62 22.82 0.02
CA TYR A 333 27.19 21.60 0.60
C TYR A 333 28.70 21.57 0.35
N LYS A 334 29.48 22.28 1.20
CA LYS A 334 30.92 22.41 1.05
C LYS A 334 31.63 21.07 1.25
N GLU A 335 32.75 20.89 0.54
CA GLU A 335 33.63 19.73 0.75
C GLU A 335 34.28 19.79 2.14
N GLY A 336 34.28 18.66 2.86
CA GLY A 336 34.85 18.60 4.21
C GLY A 336 33.95 19.17 5.32
N ALA A 337 32.76 19.69 5.00
CA ALA A 337 31.81 20.16 6.02
C ALA A 337 31.30 19.02 6.91
N SER A 338 30.95 19.37 8.14
CA SER A 338 30.41 18.41 9.12
C SER A 338 28.96 17.96 8.74
N ARG A 339 28.48 16.94 9.43
CA ARG A 339 27.12 16.47 9.27
C ARG A 339 26.12 17.55 9.70
N GLU A 340 26.41 18.25 10.76
CA GLU A 340 25.61 19.31 11.33
C GLU A 340 25.46 20.47 10.34
N GLU A 341 26.56 20.89 9.71
CA GLU A 341 26.54 21.93 8.65
C GLU A 341 25.71 21.51 7.44
N PHE A 342 25.72 20.22 7.07
CA PHE A 342 24.85 19.71 6.00
C PHE A 342 23.37 19.71 6.40
N GLU A 343 23.07 19.36 7.65
CA GLU A 343 21.69 19.38 8.17
C GLU A 343 21.17 20.83 8.26
N GLU A 344 21.99 21.79 8.69
CA GLU A 344 21.66 23.22 8.69
C GLU A 344 21.35 23.74 7.27
N ALA A 345 22.21 23.41 6.30
CA ALA A 345 21.99 23.78 4.91
C ALA A 345 20.68 23.17 4.35
N ALA A 346 20.41 21.91 4.69
CA ALA A 346 19.17 21.22 4.27
C ALA A 346 17.93 21.87 4.88
N ILE A 347 17.96 22.25 6.15
CA ILE A 347 16.88 22.95 6.85
C ILE A 347 16.64 24.31 6.21
N GLU A 348 17.69 25.10 5.98
CA GLU A 348 17.58 26.44 5.40
C GLU A 348 16.97 26.41 3.99
N ILE A 349 17.43 25.49 3.12
CA ILE A 349 16.89 25.33 1.78
C ILE A 349 15.40 24.92 1.87
N SER A 350 15.08 23.94 2.72
CA SER A 350 13.71 23.46 2.89
C SER A 350 12.78 24.58 3.38
N LYS A 351 13.23 25.38 4.33
CA LYS A 351 12.50 26.55 4.85
C LYS A 351 12.20 27.56 3.74
N GLN A 352 13.17 27.87 2.88
CA GLN A 352 12.96 28.78 1.75
C GLN A 352 11.90 28.25 0.80
N ILE A 353 11.91 26.95 0.48
CA ILE A 353 10.88 26.33 -0.37
C ILE A 353 9.52 26.34 0.31
N ILE A 354 9.43 26.07 1.62
CA ILE A 354 8.19 26.14 2.39
C ILE A 354 7.59 27.55 2.29
N GLU A 355 8.39 28.59 2.56
CA GLU A 355 7.91 29.97 2.52
C GLU A 355 7.42 30.37 1.11
N MET A 356 8.15 30.03 0.06
CA MET A 356 7.73 30.28 -1.32
C MET A 356 6.50 29.47 -1.73
N GLY A 357 6.33 28.27 -1.15
CA GLY A 357 5.23 27.36 -1.46
C GLY A 357 3.93 27.65 -0.71
N LYS A 358 3.98 28.41 0.40
CA LYS A 358 2.80 28.85 1.14
C LYS A 358 1.90 29.68 0.20
N GLY A 359 0.61 29.33 0.15
CA GLY A 359 -0.36 29.98 -0.75
C GLY A 359 -0.44 29.42 -2.18
N ILE A 360 0.54 28.64 -2.60
CA ILE A 360 0.54 27.95 -3.91
C ILE A 360 0.14 26.49 -3.72
N GLY A 361 0.83 25.75 -2.85
CA GLY A 361 0.55 24.36 -2.56
C GLY A 361 -0.71 24.14 -1.72
N ALA A 362 -1.32 22.97 -1.85
CA ALA A 362 -2.30 22.47 -0.90
C ALA A 362 -1.60 21.83 0.32
N GLY A 363 -0.29 21.77 0.31
CA GLY A 363 0.54 21.21 1.36
C GLY A 363 1.94 20.86 0.88
N PHE A 364 2.65 20.10 1.69
CA PHE A 364 4.02 19.68 1.43
C PHE A 364 4.16 18.18 1.52
N TYR A 365 5.07 17.65 0.70
CA TYR A 365 5.43 16.25 0.65
C TYR A 365 6.91 16.09 0.98
N PHE A 366 7.21 15.58 2.16
CA PHE A 366 8.56 15.42 2.69
C PHE A 366 9.08 14.02 2.39
N MET A 367 10.10 13.93 1.56
CA MET A 367 10.85 12.70 1.33
C MET A 367 11.94 12.59 2.40
N THR A 368 12.05 11.42 3.02
CA THR A 368 12.96 11.20 4.14
C THR A 368 14.20 10.42 3.70
N PRO A 369 15.30 11.09 3.28
CA PRO A 369 16.48 10.41 2.78
C PRO A 369 17.07 9.49 3.85
N PHE A 370 17.27 8.22 3.48
CA PHE A 370 17.77 7.17 4.38
C PHE A 370 16.97 7.00 5.67
N ASN A 371 15.67 7.34 5.65
CA ASN A 371 14.80 7.36 6.83
C ASN A 371 15.35 8.22 7.99
N ARG A 372 15.97 9.37 7.69
CA ARG A 372 16.44 10.36 8.68
C ARG A 372 15.26 11.22 9.17
N VAL A 373 14.37 10.61 9.92
CA VAL A 373 13.13 11.27 10.40
C VAL A 373 13.42 12.49 11.28
N SER A 374 14.51 12.48 12.04
CA SER A 374 14.92 13.64 12.88
C SER A 374 15.08 14.92 12.06
N LEU A 375 15.73 14.85 10.90
CA LEU A 375 15.92 16.00 10.02
C LEU A 375 14.57 16.53 9.48
N VAL A 376 13.70 15.63 9.01
CA VAL A 376 12.36 16.01 8.52
C VAL A 376 11.51 16.60 9.66
N LYS A 377 11.63 16.06 10.87
CA LYS A 377 10.95 16.59 12.05
C LYS A 377 11.33 18.06 12.31
N SER A 378 12.62 18.40 12.26
CA SER A 378 13.09 19.79 12.38
C SER A 378 12.56 20.70 11.28
N ILE A 379 12.42 20.18 10.04
CA ILE A 379 11.87 20.95 8.91
C ILE A 379 10.37 21.18 9.05
N LEU A 380 9.63 20.21 9.57
CA LEU A 380 8.17 20.32 9.79
C LEU A 380 7.77 21.44 10.75
N GLU A 381 8.69 21.91 11.59
CA GLU A 381 8.42 23.05 12.49
C GLU A 381 8.17 24.37 11.74
N TYR A 382 8.68 24.49 10.52
CA TYR A 382 8.54 25.71 9.68
C TYR A 382 7.27 25.75 8.82
N VAL A 383 6.49 24.67 8.76
CA VAL A 383 5.18 24.63 8.08
C VAL A 383 4.03 25.31 8.93
#